data_8f331b3fb1661cc3f2ed78bb54e4a362
#
_entry.id   8f331b3fb1661cc3f2ed78bb54e4a362
#
_cell.length_a   1.000
_cell.length_b   1.000
_cell.length_c   1.000
_cell.angle_alpha   90.00
_cell.angle_beta   90.00
_cell.angle_gamma   90.00
#
_symmetry.space_group_name_H-M   'P 1'
#
loop_
_entity.id
_entity.type
_entity.pdbx_description
1 polymer ?
#
loop_
_entity_poly.entity_id
_entity_poly.type
_entity_poly.pdbx_seq_one_letter_code
_entity_poly.pdbx_strand_id
1 'polypeptide(L)'
;MDKIAFLFPGQGSQFVGMGRTLAEAYPSARLVFETADQALGFSISRLCLEGSEEELKLTENTQPALLTVSIAAFTVLREVGVRPDYVAGHSLGEYSALVAAGSLRFTDALRLVRKRGRYMQEAVPRGQGAMAALLRLPAGRLPTRRCPSRCAAACSVRERLQVLVDR
;
A
#
# COMPACT_ATOMS: atom_id res chain seq x y z
N MET A 1 -22.20 -14.69 -15.32
CA MET A 1 -21.82 -13.33 -14.90
C MET A 1 -20.31 -13.31 -14.75
N ASP A 2 -19.65 -12.30 -15.30
CA ASP A 2 -18.22 -12.14 -15.18
C ASP A 2 -17.86 -11.79 -13.74
N LYS A 3 -16.76 -12.35 -13.25
CA LYS A 3 -16.26 -12.12 -11.90
C LYS A 3 -15.35 -10.88 -11.89
N ILE A 4 -15.48 -10.06 -10.86
CA ILE A 4 -14.69 -8.85 -10.68
C ILE A 4 -13.67 -9.08 -9.57
N ALA A 5 -12.39 -8.81 -9.85
CA ALA A 5 -11.33 -8.82 -8.85
C ALA A 5 -10.74 -7.42 -8.68
N PHE A 6 -10.60 -6.96 -7.44
CA PHE A 6 -9.88 -5.73 -7.13
C PHE A 6 -8.46 -6.06 -6.69
N LEU A 7 -7.51 -5.42 -7.36
CA LEU A 7 -6.09 -5.59 -7.08
C LEU A 7 -5.53 -4.31 -6.44
N PHE A 8 -5.00 -4.44 -5.23
CA PHE A 8 -4.47 -3.32 -4.47
C PHE A 8 -2.94 -3.22 -4.62
N PRO A 9 -2.42 -2.05 -5.05
CA PRO A 9 -0.99 -1.89 -5.29
C PRO A 9 -0.17 -1.86 -4.00
N GLY A 10 1.11 -2.19 -4.14
CA GLY A 10 2.11 -2.05 -3.08
C GLY A 10 2.92 -0.76 -3.18
N GLN A 11 3.94 -0.65 -2.32
CA GLN A 11 4.88 0.46 -2.32
C GLN A 11 5.57 0.59 -3.69
N GLY A 12 5.73 1.83 -4.17
CA GLY A 12 6.25 2.18 -5.49
C GLY A 12 5.20 2.80 -6.42
N SER A 13 3.91 2.71 -6.07
CA SER A 13 2.79 3.30 -6.83
C SER A 13 2.37 4.69 -6.33
N GLN A 14 2.98 5.20 -5.25
CA GLN A 14 2.67 6.51 -4.68
C GLN A 14 3.20 7.65 -5.55
N PHE A 15 2.44 8.74 -5.60
CA PHE A 15 2.83 10.02 -6.19
C PHE A 15 2.09 11.16 -5.50
N VAL A 16 2.67 12.35 -5.49
CA VAL A 16 2.04 13.55 -4.92
C VAL A 16 0.81 13.94 -5.75
N GLY A 17 -0.30 14.21 -5.10
CA GLY A 17 -1.59 14.46 -5.74
C GLY A 17 -2.47 13.21 -5.88
N MET A 18 -1.99 12.02 -5.49
CA MET A 18 -2.79 10.80 -5.55
C MET A 18 -4.06 10.92 -4.69
N GLY A 19 -5.20 10.57 -5.28
CA GLY A 19 -6.51 10.65 -4.63
C GLY A 19 -7.16 12.04 -4.64
N ARG A 20 -6.52 13.10 -5.16
CA ARG A 20 -7.06 14.46 -5.22
C ARG A 20 -8.43 14.50 -5.90
N THR A 21 -8.51 14.03 -7.12
CA THR A 21 -9.76 14.01 -7.89
C THR A 21 -10.88 13.27 -7.16
N LEU A 22 -10.56 12.16 -6.47
CA LEU A 22 -11.53 11.42 -5.69
C LEU A 22 -12.03 12.24 -4.48
N ALA A 23 -11.12 12.87 -3.74
CA ALA A 23 -11.46 13.67 -2.56
C ALA A 23 -12.26 14.93 -2.92
N GLU A 24 -12.01 15.52 -4.09
CA GLU A 24 -12.74 16.68 -4.60
C GLU A 24 -14.14 16.30 -5.08
N ALA A 25 -14.28 15.18 -5.80
CA ALA A 25 -15.53 14.79 -6.44
C ALA A 25 -16.48 14.03 -5.50
N TYR A 26 -15.96 13.28 -4.51
CA TYR A 26 -16.77 12.38 -3.69
C TYR A 26 -16.61 12.67 -2.19
N PRO A 27 -17.70 13.09 -1.50
CA PRO A 27 -17.68 13.28 -0.03
C PRO A 27 -17.25 12.02 0.73
N SER A 28 -17.62 10.85 0.24
CA SER A 28 -17.24 9.55 0.84
C SER A 28 -15.71 9.32 0.81
N ALA A 29 -15.04 9.68 -0.28
CA ALA A 29 -13.59 9.62 -0.38
C ALA A 29 -12.92 10.62 0.58
N ARG A 30 -13.46 11.85 0.67
CA ARG A 30 -12.97 12.87 1.61
C ARG A 30 -13.04 12.37 3.05
N LEU A 31 -14.16 11.76 3.44
CA LEU A 31 -14.33 11.19 4.77
C LEU A 31 -13.28 10.11 5.09
N VAL A 32 -12.85 9.31 4.10
CA VAL A 32 -11.77 8.34 4.27
C VAL A 32 -10.45 9.04 4.62
N PHE A 33 -10.10 10.14 3.93
CA PHE A 33 -8.91 10.92 4.26
C PHE A 33 -8.98 11.54 5.65
N GLU A 34 -10.11 12.15 6.01
CA GLU A 34 -10.33 12.73 7.34
C GLU A 34 -10.21 11.66 8.45
N THR A 35 -10.80 10.49 8.22
CA THR A 35 -10.69 9.35 9.15
C THR A 35 -9.23 8.90 9.30
N ALA A 36 -8.48 8.91 8.21
CA ALA A 36 -7.06 8.54 8.22
C ALA A 36 -6.22 9.55 9.03
N ASP A 37 -6.45 10.84 8.84
CA ASP A 37 -5.79 11.90 9.60
C ASP A 37 -6.05 11.75 11.10
N GLN A 38 -7.30 11.53 11.49
CA GLN A 38 -7.68 11.31 12.89
C GLN A 38 -7.03 10.05 13.48
N ALA A 39 -7.03 8.94 12.72
CA ALA A 39 -6.49 7.66 13.21
C ALA A 39 -4.98 7.69 13.40
N LEU A 40 -4.28 8.48 12.58
CA LEU A 40 -2.82 8.60 12.58
C LEU A 40 -2.31 9.74 13.47
N GLY A 41 -3.16 10.72 13.82
CA GLY A 41 -2.80 11.90 14.59
C GLY A 41 -1.95 12.92 13.84
N PHE A 42 -1.92 12.84 12.50
CA PHE A 42 -1.28 13.83 11.61
C PHE A 42 -1.96 13.79 10.24
N SER A 43 -1.76 14.86 9.45
CA SER A 43 -2.42 15.00 8.14
C SER A 43 -1.74 14.16 7.06
N ILE A 44 -2.12 12.89 6.94
CA ILE A 44 -1.72 12.02 5.83
C ILE A 44 -2.40 12.49 4.52
N SER A 45 -3.59 13.10 4.62
CA SER A 45 -4.29 13.72 3.50
C SER A 45 -3.43 14.79 2.84
N ARG A 46 -2.92 15.75 3.62
CA ARG A 46 -2.04 16.80 3.10
C ARG A 46 -0.77 16.21 2.47
N LEU A 47 -0.20 15.18 3.08
CA LEU A 47 0.99 14.53 2.53
C LEU A 47 0.70 13.87 1.18
N CYS A 48 -0.46 13.22 1.01
CA CYS A 48 -0.88 12.62 -0.25
C CYS A 48 -1.13 13.66 -1.35
N LEU A 49 -1.77 14.78 -0.97
CA LEU A 49 -2.29 15.75 -1.94
C LEU A 49 -1.26 16.84 -2.30
N GLU A 50 -0.42 17.28 -1.34
CA GLU A 50 0.40 18.48 -1.44
C GLU A 50 1.80 18.31 -0.82
N GLY A 51 2.11 17.14 -0.27
CA GLY A 51 3.40 16.90 0.38
C GLY A 51 4.58 16.87 -0.59
N SER A 52 5.78 16.73 -0.06
CA SER A 52 6.96 16.52 -0.88
C SER A 52 7.09 15.05 -1.28
N GLU A 53 7.70 14.78 -2.43
CA GLU A 53 8.01 13.42 -2.85
C GLU A 53 8.93 12.70 -1.85
N GLU A 54 9.87 13.44 -1.27
CA GLU A 54 10.83 12.92 -0.30
C GLU A 54 10.12 12.42 0.95
N GLU A 55 9.18 13.18 1.50
CA GLU A 55 8.40 12.78 2.66
C GLU A 55 7.46 11.61 2.33
N LEU A 56 6.82 11.64 1.15
CA LEU A 56 5.93 10.58 0.70
C LEU A 56 6.68 9.26 0.42
N LYS A 57 7.94 9.32 0.02
CA LYS A 57 8.81 8.14 -0.21
C LYS A 57 9.29 7.47 1.08
N LEU A 58 9.15 8.11 2.24
CA LEU A 58 9.45 7.46 3.51
C LEU A 58 8.50 6.28 3.72
N THR A 59 9.05 5.08 3.93
CA THR A 59 8.25 3.86 4.03
C THR A 59 7.15 3.95 5.10
N GLU A 60 7.43 4.62 6.22
CA GLU A 60 6.46 4.88 7.28
C GLU A 60 5.29 5.79 6.85
N ASN A 61 5.49 6.62 5.83
CA ASN A 61 4.47 7.50 5.26
C ASN A 61 3.83 6.89 4.02
N THR A 62 4.63 6.28 3.14
CA THR A 62 4.14 5.62 1.91
C THR A 62 3.06 4.60 2.21
N GLN A 63 3.25 3.77 3.23
CA GLN A 63 2.33 2.67 3.51
C GLN A 63 0.94 3.16 3.94
N PRO A 64 0.78 4.03 4.94
CA PRO A 64 -0.54 4.54 5.28
C PRO A 64 -1.13 5.43 4.18
N ALA A 65 -0.32 6.16 3.40
CA ALA A 65 -0.79 6.96 2.28
C ALA A 65 -1.45 6.11 1.19
N LEU A 66 -0.77 5.04 0.74
CA LEU A 66 -1.32 4.11 -0.24
C LEU A 66 -2.57 3.38 0.26
N LEU A 67 -2.58 2.97 1.54
CA LEU A 67 -3.77 2.37 2.14
C LEU A 67 -4.96 3.34 2.10
N THR A 68 -4.74 4.61 2.50
CA THR A 68 -5.79 5.65 2.50
C THR A 68 -6.38 5.85 1.10
N VAL A 69 -5.53 6.07 0.09
CA VAL A 69 -5.99 6.28 -1.29
C VAL A 69 -6.69 5.06 -1.86
N SER A 70 -6.17 3.86 -1.57
CA SER A 70 -6.77 2.59 -2.00
C SER A 70 -8.18 2.42 -1.43
N ILE A 71 -8.37 2.72 -0.14
CA ILE A 71 -9.69 2.60 0.49
C ILE A 71 -10.63 3.73 0.06
N ALA A 72 -10.12 4.94 -0.20
CA ALA A 72 -10.91 6.01 -0.79
C ALA A 72 -11.46 5.60 -2.17
N ALA A 73 -10.62 5.07 -3.04
CA ALA A 73 -11.05 4.56 -4.36
C ALA A 73 -12.03 3.39 -4.23
N PHE A 74 -11.77 2.44 -3.34
CA PHE A 74 -12.67 1.33 -3.06
C PHE A 74 -14.05 1.80 -2.59
N THR A 75 -14.09 2.80 -1.69
CA THR A 75 -15.33 3.37 -1.16
C THR A 75 -16.17 3.98 -2.27
N VAL A 76 -15.55 4.76 -3.16
CA VAL A 76 -16.23 5.37 -4.31
C VAL A 76 -16.77 4.29 -5.27
N LEU A 77 -15.96 3.27 -5.59
CA LEU A 77 -16.42 2.18 -6.45
C LEU A 77 -17.64 1.46 -5.88
N ARG A 78 -17.66 1.23 -4.57
CA ARG A 78 -18.85 0.65 -3.91
C ARG A 78 -20.06 1.57 -3.94
N GLU A 79 -19.87 2.88 -3.78
CA GLU A 79 -20.93 3.89 -3.85
C GLU A 79 -21.61 3.90 -5.23
N VAL A 80 -20.82 3.76 -6.30
CA VAL A 80 -21.35 3.67 -7.67
C VAL A 80 -21.81 2.26 -8.07
N GLY A 81 -21.90 1.33 -7.11
CA GLY A 81 -22.47 0.00 -7.32
C GLY A 81 -21.49 -1.08 -7.81
N VAL A 82 -20.21 -0.75 -7.98
CA VAL A 82 -19.19 -1.74 -8.39
C VAL A 82 -18.68 -2.49 -7.16
N ARG A 83 -18.89 -3.80 -7.14
CA ARG A 83 -18.50 -4.69 -6.04
C ARG A 83 -17.57 -5.79 -6.53
N PRO A 84 -16.47 -6.07 -5.83
CA PRO A 84 -15.60 -7.18 -6.19
C PRO A 84 -16.15 -8.50 -5.67
N ASP A 85 -15.96 -9.58 -6.45
CA ASP A 85 -16.09 -10.97 -5.98
C ASP A 85 -14.82 -11.41 -5.26
N TYR A 86 -13.67 -10.84 -5.63
CA TYR A 86 -12.37 -11.17 -5.08
C TYR A 86 -11.56 -9.89 -4.82
N VAL A 87 -10.76 -9.92 -3.77
CA VAL A 87 -9.79 -8.87 -3.48
C VAL A 87 -8.41 -9.48 -3.28
N ALA A 88 -7.38 -8.83 -3.82
CA ALA A 88 -6.01 -9.26 -3.67
C ALA A 88 -5.10 -8.04 -3.55
N GLY A 89 -3.92 -8.22 -2.97
CA GLY A 89 -2.96 -7.14 -2.82
C GLY A 89 -1.52 -7.63 -2.78
N HIS A 90 -0.60 -6.77 -3.21
CA HIS A 90 0.83 -7.02 -3.15
C HIS A 90 1.45 -6.29 -1.96
N SER A 91 2.13 -7.00 -1.06
CA SER A 91 2.83 -6.45 0.10
C SER A 91 1.92 -5.54 0.96
N LEU A 92 2.03 -4.21 0.85
CA LEU A 92 1.12 -3.27 1.50
C LEU A 92 -0.33 -3.44 1.01
N GLY A 93 -0.53 -3.68 -0.27
CA GLY A 93 -1.86 -3.87 -0.86
C GLY A 93 -2.65 -5.01 -0.23
N GLU A 94 -2.01 -5.98 0.41
CA GLU A 94 -2.66 -7.03 1.19
C GLU A 94 -3.48 -6.45 2.34
N TYR A 95 -2.95 -5.44 3.06
CA TYR A 95 -3.70 -4.74 4.11
C TYR A 95 -4.90 -3.99 3.56
N SER A 96 -4.75 -3.37 2.38
CA SER A 96 -5.88 -2.74 1.68
C SER A 96 -6.95 -3.77 1.30
N ALA A 97 -6.53 -4.94 0.81
CA ALA A 97 -7.43 -6.04 0.49
C ALA A 97 -8.16 -6.58 1.74
N LEU A 98 -7.47 -6.73 2.87
CA LEU A 98 -8.07 -7.13 4.15
C LEU A 98 -9.11 -6.13 4.65
N VAL A 99 -8.84 -4.83 4.48
CA VAL A 99 -9.82 -3.79 4.81
C VAL A 99 -11.02 -3.84 3.87
N ALA A 100 -10.78 -3.99 2.57
CA ALA A 100 -11.85 -4.09 1.58
C ALA A 100 -12.73 -5.34 1.78
N ALA A 101 -12.14 -6.45 2.24
CA ALA A 101 -12.85 -7.68 2.60
C ALA A 101 -13.59 -7.59 3.96
N GLY A 102 -13.44 -6.49 4.71
CA GLY A 102 -14.03 -6.35 6.05
C GLY A 102 -13.31 -7.14 7.16
N SER A 103 -12.19 -7.80 6.85
CA SER A 103 -11.42 -8.61 7.81
C SER A 103 -10.56 -7.78 8.74
N LEU A 104 -10.27 -6.53 8.39
CA LEU A 104 -9.48 -5.59 9.19
C LEU A 104 -10.12 -4.21 9.18
N ARG A 105 -10.26 -3.59 10.34
CA ARG A 105 -10.79 -2.22 10.43
C ARG A 105 -9.77 -1.23 9.84
N PHE A 106 -10.24 -0.26 9.07
CA PHE A 106 -9.40 0.71 8.39
C PHE A 106 -8.47 1.49 9.34
N THR A 107 -8.99 1.95 10.48
CA THR A 107 -8.20 2.70 11.47
C THR A 107 -7.10 1.86 12.12
N ASP A 108 -7.35 0.56 12.33
CA ASP A 108 -6.35 -0.36 12.87
C ASP A 108 -5.29 -0.70 11.80
N ALA A 109 -5.73 -0.90 10.56
CA ALA A 109 -4.84 -1.11 9.42
C ALA A 109 -3.86 0.07 9.25
N LEU A 110 -4.34 1.31 9.33
CA LEU A 110 -3.50 2.51 9.24
C LEU A 110 -2.38 2.53 10.28
N ARG A 111 -2.72 2.28 11.54
CA ARG A 111 -1.74 2.22 12.63
C ARG A 111 -0.74 1.07 12.43
N LEU A 112 -1.24 -0.08 11.99
CA LEU A 112 -0.43 -1.27 11.76
C LEU A 112 0.56 -1.06 10.61
N VAL A 113 0.12 -0.55 9.46
CA VAL A 113 1.00 -0.34 8.31
C VAL A 113 2.01 0.78 8.55
N ARG A 114 1.64 1.82 9.33
CA ARG A 114 2.61 2.83 9.77
C ARG A 114 3.70 2.24 10.65
N LYS A 115 3.32 1.42 11.63
CA LYS A 115 4.27 0.71 12.49
C LYS A 115 5.17 -0.24 11.68
N ARG A 116 4.57 -0.97 10.72
CA ARG A 116 5.31 -1.82 9.78
C ARG A 116 6.33 -1.00 8.97
N GLY A 117 5.93 0.15 8.43
CA GLY A 117 6.80 1.06 7.68
C GLY A 117 8.00 1.54 8.50
N ARG A 118 7.77 1.90 9.77
CA ARG A 118 8.83 2.30 10.70
C ARG A 118 9.82 1.16 10.95
N TYR A 119 9.34 -0.04 11.25
CA TYR A 119 10.21 -1.20 11.46
C TYR A 119 11.03 -1.55 10.22
N MET A 120 10.44 -1.44 9.02
CA MET A 120 11.16 -1.64 7.77
C MET A 120 12.26 -0.58 7.57
N GLN A 121 12.01 0.66 7.97
CA GLN A 121 12.97 1.75 7.87
C GLN A 121 14.10 1.62 8.91
N GLU A 122 13.76 1.16 10.11
CA GLU A 122 14.74 0.90 11.19
C GLU A 122 15.65 -0.29 10.88
N ALA A 123 15.08 -1.34 10.25
CA ALA A 123 15.84 -2.54 9.87
C ALA A 123 16.95 -2.26 8.84
N VAL A 124 16.75 -1.24 7.98
CA VAL A 124 17.72 -0.82 6.97
C VAL A 124 17.84 0.71 7.00
N PRO A 125 18.84 1.27 7.67
CA PRO A 125 19.06 2.70 7.72
C PRO A 125 19.20 3.32 6.33
N ARG A 126 18.80 4.59 6.19
CA ARG A 126 18.85 5.32 4.92
C ARG A 126 20.29 5.33 4.37
N GLY A 127 20.40 5.05 3.08
CA GLY A 127 21.70 5.04 2.38
C GLY A 127 22.54 3.78 2.59
N GLN A 128 22.10 2.83 3.45
CA GLN A 128 22.84 1.59 3.72
C GLN A 128 22.26 0.37 2.98
N GLY A 129 21.15 0.50 2.31
CA GLY A 129 20.53 -0.58 1.57
C GLY A 129 19.70 -0.09 0.40
N ALA A 130 19.38 -1.01 -0.51
CA ALA A 130 18.48 -0.78 -1.62
C ALA A 130 17.52 -1.96 -1.76
N MET A 131 16.31 -1.68 -2.22
CA MET A 131 15.32 -2.68 -2.60
C MET A 131 15.06 -2.55 -4.09
N ALA A 132 15.20 -3.66 -4.83
CA ALA A 132 14.92 -3.70 -6.25
C ALA A 132 13.89 -4.79 -6.55
N ALA A 133 12.91 -4.46 -7.38
CA ALA A 133 11.99 -5.44 -7.94
C ALA A 133 12.58 -6.02 -9.22
N LEU A 134 12.79 -7.34 -9.24
CA LEU A 134 13.25 -8.05 -10.43
C LEU A 134 12.04 -8.53 -11.23
N LEU A 135 11.80 -7.89 -12.37
CA LEU A 135 10.68 -8.21 -13.23
C LEU A 135 11.13 -9.12 -14.40
N ARG A 136 10.30 -10.12 -14.72
CA ARG A 136 10.49 -11.00 -15.91
C ARG A 136 11.79 -11.81 -15.92
N LEU A 137 12.31 -12.19 -14.76
CA LEU A 137 13.42 -13.16 -14.72
C LEU A 137 12.85 -14.58 -14.91
N PRO A 138 13.42 -15.37 -15.85
CA PRO A 138 13.07 -16.78 -15.97
C PRO A 138 13.39 -17.52 -14.66
N ALA A 139 12.49 -18.42 -14.25
CA ALA A 139 12.73 -19.27 -13.08
C ALA A 139 14.08 -20.01 -13.27
N GLY A 140 15.01 -19.84 -12.33
CA GLY A 140 16.34 -20.44 -12.38
C GLY A 140 17.49 -19.47 -12.68
N ARG A 141 17.24 -18.22 -13.06
CA ARG A 141 18.30 -17.21 -13.27
C ARG A 141 18.43 -16.19 -12.15
N LEU A 142 18.01 -16.53 -10.95
CA LEU A 142 18.37 -15.69 -9.79
C LEU A 142 19.89 -15.75 -9.60
N PRO A 143 20.59 -14.61 -9.60
CA PRO A 143 22.02 -14.62 -9.37
C PRO A 143 22.26 -15.14 -7.94
N THR A 144 22.79 -16.35 -7.84
CA THR A 144 23.21 -16.96 -6.58
C THR A 144 24.52 -16.35 -6.05
N ARG A 145 24.96 -15.24 -6.61
CA ARG A 145 26.15 -14.55 -6.10
C ARG A 145 25.84 -13.99 -4.72
N ARG A 146 26.40 -14.63 -3.71
CA ARG A 146 26.58 -14.03 -2.40
C ARG A 146 27.23 -12.66 -2.62
N CYS A 147 26.54 -11.59 -2.23
CA CYS A 147 27.17 -10.28 -2.16
C CYS A 147 28.36 -10.37 -1.21
N PRO A 148 29.61 -10.08 -1.62
CA PRO A 148 30.77 -10.30 -0.80
C PRO A 148 30.89 -9.36 0.40
N SER A 149 30.04 -8.38 0.52
CA SER A 149 30.10 -7.38 1.59
C SER A 149 28.73 -7.19 2.24
N ARG A 150 28.59 -7.76 3.42
CA ARG A 150 27.64 -7.38 4.52
C ARG A 150 26.18 -7.04 4.20
N CYS A 151 25.64 -7.31 3.03
CA CYS A 151 24.20 -7.24 2.76
C CYS A 151 23.56 -8.60 3.03
N ALA A 152 23.30 -8.93 4.28
CA ALA A 152 22.64 -10.16 4.71
C ALA A 152 21.11 -10.09 4.60
N ALA A 153 20.58 -9.44 3.60
CA ALA A 153 19.12 -9.42 3.35
C ALA A 153 18.78 -9.37 1.86
N ALA A 154 19.33 -10.29 1.08
CA ALA A 154 18.67 -10.65 -0.18
C ALA A 154 17.48 -11.55 0.18
N CYS A 155 16.38 -10.96 0.64
CA CYS A 155 15.13 -11.66 0.74
C CYS A 155 14.66 -11.93 -0.68
N SER A 156 14.69 -13.18 -1.12
CA SER A 156 14.03 -13.61 -2.34
C SER A 156 12.52 -13.52 -2.08
N VAL A 157 11.93 -12.39 -2.40
CA VAL A 157 10.48 -12.25 -2.41
C VAL A 157 9.98 -13.03 -3.60
N ARG A 158 9.56 -14.28 -3.38
CA ARG A 158 8.58 -14.89 -4.27
C ARG A 158 7.31 -14.05 -4.10
N GLU A 159 6.93 -13.32 -5.12
CA GLU A 159 5.64 -12.64 -5.16
C GLU A 159 4.54 -13.66 -4.94
N ARG A 160 4.02 -13.72 -3.74
CA ARG A 160 2.75 -14.41 -3.46
C ARG A 160 1.67 -13.36 -3.53
N LEU A 161 0.94 -13.36 -4.63
CA LEU A 161 -0.36 -12.70 -4.66
C LEU A 161 -1.26 -13.46 -3.70
N GLN A 162 -1.62 -12.87 -2.57
CA GLN A 162 -2.60 -13.46 -1.66
C GLN A 162 -3.99 -13.04 -2.13
N VAL A 163 -4.79 -14.02 -2.51
CA VAL A 163 -6.17 -13.82 -2.90
C VAL A 163 -7.04 -14.02 -1.68
N LEU A 164 -7.81 -13.02 -1.31
CA LEU A 164 -8.84 -13.09 -0.30
C LEU A 164 -10.20 -13.16 -1.01
N VAL A 165 -10.98 -14.16 -0.67
CA VAL A 165 -12.34 -14.33 -1.18
C VAL A 165 -13.27 -13.63 -0.20
N ASP A 166 -14.03 -12.63 -0.69
CA ASP A 166 -15.14 -12.06 0.05
C ASP A 166 -16.34 -13.05 -0.06
N ARG A 167 -17.01 -13.29 1.06
CA ARG A 167 -18.19 -14.17 1.11
C ARG A 167 -19.46 -13.36 0.98
#